data_90b488726f0e669fa97575f9c954892f
#
_entry.id   90b488726f0e669fa97575f9c954892f
#
_cell.length_a   1.000
_cell.length_b   1.000
_cell.length_c   1.000
_cell.angle_alpha   90.00
_cell.angle_beta   90.00
_cell.angle_gamma   90.00
#
_symmetry.space_group_name_H-M   'P 1'
#
loop_
_entity.id
_entity.type
_entity.pdbx_description
1 polymer ?
#
loop_
_entity_poly.entity_id
_entity_poly.type
_entity_poly.pdbx_seq_one_letter_code
_entity_poly.pdbx_strand_id
1 'polypeptide(L)'
;MAHEHHSHHPHQGHQHDGDVDWGAMAEMLETEAEVSTPAYSRALAWLSKEVTEPGLIVDAGSGPGVLSGLFAETFPGARVIAADSSEPLLEHARTRAARLGYSDRFGTLAGELPGALRELEYPADLLWASRSVHHLGDQRAALTAFAERLAPGGTLAILEGGLAPRHLPRDIGFGRPGLQARIDAVQEDRFARMRAELPDAVAETEDWPALLAAAGLKHTGTRSFLLDLPAPVPDRVRAHVVAVLTRTRDIHADALDAGDRATLDRLLDPADERSVHHRPDVFVLAAHTVHRAVRPV
;
A
#
# COMPACT_ATOMS: atom_id res chain seq x y z
N MET A 1 -31.78 -13.95 51.68
CA MET A 1 -30.47 -14.12 51.09
C MET A 1 -30.72 -14.42 49.60
N ALA A 2 -30.64 -13.40 48.78
CA ALA A 2 -30.80 -13.51 47.33
C ALA A 2 -29.42 -13.32 46.70
N HIS A 3 -28.95 -14.31 45.96
CA HIS A 3 -27.73 -14.25 45.20
C HIS A 3 -28.04 -13.68 43.82
N GLU A 4 -27.53 -12.48 43.53
CA GLU A 4 -27.52 -11.89 42.21
C GLU A 4 -26.43 -12.54 41.37
N HIS A 5 -26.81 -13.20 40.27
CA HIS A 5 -25.94 -13.66 39.24
C HIS A 5 -25.62 -12.50 38.29
N HIS A 6 -24.40 -11.98 38.36
CA HIS A 6 -23.85 -11.10 37.31
C HIS A 6 -23.45 -11.94 36.10
N SER A 7 -24.22 -11.82 35.03
CA SER A 7 -23.84 -12.33 33.71
C SER A 7 -22.77 -11.45 33.07
N HIS A 8 -21.56 -11.98 32.97
CA HIS A 8 -20.52 -11.40 32.16
C HIS A 8 -20.85 -11.57 30.68
N HIS A 9 -21.13 -10.47 29.99
CA HIS A 9 -21.08 -10.44 28.53
C HIS A 9 -19.61 -10.37 28.12
N PRO A 10 -19.13 -11.20 27.17
CA PRO A 10 -17.81 -11.05 26.61
C PRO A 10 -17.80 -9.79 25.74
N HIS A 11 -16.91 -8.86 26.06
CA HIS A 11 -16.58 -7.73 25.19
C HIS A 11 -16.07 -8.30 23.85
N GLN A 12 -16.81 -8.04 22.78
CA GLN A 12 -16.31 -8.21 21.42
C GLN A 12 -15.15 -7.20 21.24
N GLY A 13 -13.94 -7.72 21.21
CA GLY A 13 -12.75 -6.92 20.95
C GLY A 13 -12.83 -6.29 19.56
N HIS A 14 -12.81 -4.98 19.50
CA HIS A 14 -12.57 -4.26 18.29
C HIS A 14 -11.13 -4.60 17.86
N GLN A 15 -10.97 -5.21 16.68
CA GLN A 15 -9.66 -5.43 16.08
C GLN A 15 -9.10 -4.04 15.73
N HIS A 16 -8.10 -3.59 16.49
CA HIS A 16 -7.26 -2.46 16.12
C HIS A 16 -6.35 -2.87 14.94
N ASP A 17 -5.99 -1.93 14.06
CA ASP A 17 -5.00 -2.17 12.98
C ASP A 17 -3.65 -2.71 13.52
N GLY A 18 -3.38 -2.59 14.83
CA GLY A 18 -2.26 -3.22 15.52
C GLY A 18 -2.29 -4.76 15.58
N ASP A 19 -3.42 -5.37 15.22
CA ASP A 19 -3.61 -6.84 15.25
C ASP A 19 -3.58 -7.48 13.83
N VAL A 20 -3.23 -6.73 12.78
CA VAL A 20 -3.13 -7.28 11.43
C VAL A 20 -1.91 -8.18 11.32
N ASP A 21 -2.12 -9.48 11.06
CA ASP A 21 -1.04 -10.41 10.74
C ASP A 21 -0.53 -10.16 9.31
N TRP A 22 0.40 -9.21 9.21
CA TRP A 22 1.03 -8.84 7.94
C TRP A 22 1.79 -10.01 7.31
N GLY A 23 2.32 -10.94 8.13
CA GLY A 23 2.99 -12.15 7.64
C GLY A 23 2.03 -13.07 6.91
N ALA A 24 0.83 -13.30 7.45
CA ALA A 24 -0.21 -14.08 6.79
C ALA A 24 -0.72 -13.44 5.49
N MET A 25 -0.50 -12.12 5.33
CA MET A 25 -0.89 -11.36 4.14
C MET A 25 0.22 -11.24 3.09
N ALA A 26 1.43 -11.74 3.35
CA ALA A 26 2.60 -11.52 2.51
C ALA A 26 2.38 -11.89 1.03
N GLU A 27 1.81 -13.07 0.74
CA GLU A 27 1.55 -13.51 -0.64
C GLU A 27 0.54 -12.61 -1.36
N MET A 28 -0.48 -12.12 -0.65
CA MET A 28 -1.46 -11.20 -1.22
C MET A 28 -0.81 -9.85 -1.53
N LEU A 29 -0.01 -9.30 -0.61
CA LEU A 29 0.71 -8.05 -0.79
C LEU A 29 1.74 -8.16 -1.93
N GLU A 30 2.45 -9.29 -2.02
CA GLU A 30 3.38 -9.56 -3.13
C GLU A 30 2.64 -9.57 -4.47
N THR A 31 1.51 -10.30 -4.55
CA THR A 31 0.69 -10.38 -5.76
C THR A 31 0.13 -9.01 -6.17
N GLU A 32 -0.38 -8.22 -5.22
CA GLU A 32 -0.89 -6.87 -5.47
C GLU A 32 0.20 -5.95 -6.03
N ALA A 33 1.38 -5.96 -5.39
CA ALA A 33 2.51 -5.15 -5.84
C ALA A 33 3.03 -5.60 -7.22
N GLU A 34 3.06 -6.91 -7.49
CA GLU A 34 3.46 -7.44 -8.80
C GLU A 34 2.44 -7.13 -9.90
N VAL A 35 1.13 -7.16 -9.62
CA VAL A 35 0.09 -6.69 -10.56
C VAL A 35 0.26 -5.20 -10.85
N SER A 36 0.71 -4.42 -9.88
CA SER A 36 0.95 -2.97 -10.01
C SER A 36 2.31 -2.63 -10.65
N THR A 37 3.19 -3.61 -10.88
CA THR A 37 4.54 -3.40 -11.45
C THR A 37 4.57 -2.53 -12.71
N PRO A 38 3.62 -2.63 -13.68
CA PRO A 38 3.66 -1.75 -14.86
C PRO A 38 3.53 -0.26 -14.54
N ALA A 39 2.77 0.09 -13.49
CA ALA A 39 2.68 1.48 -13.04
C ALA A 39 3.91 1.89 -12.23
N TYR A 40 4.41 1.02 -11.35
CA TYR A 40 5.63 1.26 -10.57
C TYR A 40 6.86 1.44 -11.46
N SER A 41 7.06 0.60 -12.47
CA SER A 41 8.18 0.75 -13.41
C SER A 41 8.17 2.09 -14.13
N ARG A 42 6.97 2.61 -14.50
CA ARG A 42 6.86 3.95 -15.07
C ARG A 42 7.15 5.06 -14.06
N ALA A 43 6.79 4.85 -12.80
CA ALA A 43 7.12 5.78 -11.71
C ALA A 43 8.64 5.83 -11.48
N LEU A 44 9.30 4.68 -11.43
CA LEU A 44 10.75 4.60 -11.29
C LEU A 44 11.48 5.20 -12.50
N ALA A 45 11.01 4.94 -13.71
CA ALA A 45 11.54 5.57 -14.92
C ALA A 45 11.36 7.10 -14.95
N TRP A 46 10.36 7.63 -14.25
CA TRP A 46 10.23 9.07 -14.07
C TRP A 46 11.19 9.60 -12.99
N LEU A 47 11.36 8.88 -11.88
CA LEU A 47 12.30 9.23 -10.81
C LEU A 47 13.75 9.20 -11.28
N SER A 48 14.15 8.19 -12.07
CA SER A 48 15.53 7.99 -12.52
C SER A 48 16.04 9.10 -13.45
N LYS A 49 15.17 9.97 -13.95
CA LYS A 49 15.59 11.15 -14.74
C LYS A 49 16.24 12.23 -13.87
N GLU A 50 15.94 12.24 -12.59
CA GLU A 50 16.38 13.27 -11.66
C GLU A 50 17.27 12.69 -10.54
N VAL A 51 16.97 11.46 -10.11
CA VAL A 51 17.81 10.71 -9.18
C VAL A 51 18.78 9.90 -10.00
N THR A 52 20.00 10.41 -10.12
CA THR A 52 21.06 9.75 -10.89
C THR A 52 22.06 9.10 -9.95
N GLU A 53 22.35 7.81 -10.18
CA GLU A 53 23.37 7.04 -9.46
C GLU A 53 23.27 7.12 -7.92
N PRO A 54 22.11 6.86 -7.28
CA PRO A 54 22.02 6.86 -5.83
C PRO A 54 22.90 5.75 -5.25
N GLY A 55 23.66 6.05 -4.20
CA GLY A 55 24.43 5.05 -3.47
C GLY A 55 23.56 4.24 -2.51
N LEU A 56 22.63 4.91 -1.81
CA LEU A 56 21.72 4.30 -0.85
C LEU A 56 20.26 4.64 -1.14
N ILE A 57 19.44 3.60 -1.34
CA ILE A 57 17.99 3.69 -1.47
C ILE A 57 17.34 3.03 -0.25
N VAL A 58 16.37 3.69 0.35
CA VAL A 58 15.55 3.14 1.44
C VAL A 58 14.11 3.04 0.97
N ASP A 59 13.56 1.83 1.05
CA ASP A 59 12.16 1.51 0.80
C ASP A 59 11.43 1.41 2.13
N ALA A 60 10.77 2.48 2.56
CA ALA A 60 10.13 2.62 3.86
C ALA A 60 8.67 2.14 3.82
N GLY A 61 8.37 1.10 4.60
CA GLY A 61 7.14 0.31 4.46
C GLY A 61 7.23 -0.61 3.26
N SER A 62 8.33 -1.34 3.15
CA SER A 62 8.70 -2.13 1.96
C SER A 62 7.79 -3.33 1.71
N GLY A 63 7.07 -3.78 2.74
CA GLY A 63 6.32 -5.03 2.68
C GLY A 63 7.20 -6.20 2.21
N PRO A 64 6.73 -7.06 1.31
CA PRO A 64 7.46 -8.23 0.81
C PRO A 64 8.56 -7.89 -0.22
N GLY A 65 8.95 -6.60 -0.38
CA GLY A 65 10.13 -6.17 -1.12
C GLY A 65 9.99 -6.15 -2.65
N VAL A 66 8.78 -6.08 -3.19
CA VAL A 66 8.58 -6.00 -4.65
C VAL A 66 9.17 -4.72 -5.22
N LEU A 67 8.89 -3.57 -4.59
CA LEU A 67 9.46 -2.27 -5.00
C LEU A 67 10.96 -2.23 -4.73
N SER A 68 11.44 -2.78 -3.63
CA SER A 68 12.88 -2.93 -3.36
C SER A 68 13.60 -3.65 -4.51
N GLY A 69 12.99 -4.70 -5.08
CA GLY A 69 13.51 -5.39 -6.27
C GLY A 69 13.55 -4.50 -7.51
N LEU A 70 12.49 -3.74 -7.75
CA LEU A 70 12.43 -2.79 -8.87
C LEU A 70 13.47 -1.66 -8.73
N PHE A 71 13.75 -1.20 -7.49
CA PHE A 71 14.85 -0.26 -7.24
C PHE A 71 16.20 -0.89 -7.56
N ALA A 72 16.44 -2.12 -7.12
CA ALA A 72 17.67 -2.84 -7.39
C ALA A 72 17.91 -3.05 -8.90
N GLU A 73 16.85 -3.26 -9.68
CA GLU A 73 16.91 -3.36 -11.13
C GLU A 73 17.14 -2.00 -11.81
N THR A 74 16.42 -0.95 -11.35
CA THR A 74 16.50 0.40 -11.94
C THR A 74 17.83 1.08 -11.66
N PHE A 75 18.42 0.81 -10.48
CA PHE A 75 19.66 1.43 -9.99
C PHE A 75 20.69 0.35 -9.62
N PRO A 76 21.35 -0.26 -10.60
CA PRO A 76 22.21 -1.43 -10.37
C PRO A 76 23.44 -1.14 -9.49
N GLY A 77 23.84 0.12 -9.34
CA GLY A 77 24.92 0.54 -8.43
C GLY A 77 24.47 0.82 -6.99
N ALA A 78 23.17 0.89 -6.73
CA ALA A 78 22.65 1.25 -5.42
C ALA A 78 22.62 0.07 -4.45
N ARG A 79 22.88 0.37 -3.17
CA ARG A 79 22.44 -0.48 -2.06
C ARG A 79 20.98 -0.16 -1.75
N VAL A 80 20.15 -1.19 -1.55
CA VAL A 80 18.74 -1.05 -1.21
C VAL A 80 18.50 -1.57 0.19
N ILE A 81 17.86 -0.78 1.05
CA ILE A 81 17.41 -1.17 2.38
C ILE A 81 15.89 -1.21 2.38
N ALA A 82 15.33 -2.39 2.62
CA ALA A 82 13.90 -2.58 2.86
C ALA A 82 13.63 -2.36 4.36
N ALA A 83 12.81 -1.36 4.70
CA ALA A 83 12.44 -1.04 6.07
C ALA A 83 10.95 -1.33 6.31
N ASP A 84 10.64 -2.17 7.32
CA ASP A 84 9.28 -2.54 7.67
C ASP A 84 9.19 -2.96 9.14
N SER A 85 8.03 -2.84 9.78
CA SER A 85 7.84 -3.31 11.15
C SER A 85 7.62 -4.82 11.22
N SER A 86 7.18 -5.45 10.13
CA SER A 86 6.90 -6.89 10.05
C SER A 86 8.13 -7.69 9.64
N GLU A 87 8.77 -8.35 10.60
CA GLU A 87 9.90 -9.26 10.31
C GLU A 87 9.53 -10.38 9.30
N PRO A 88 8.33 -11.01 9.35
CA PRO A 88 7.91 -11.94 8.31
C PRO A 88 7.92 -11.33 6.89
N LEU A 89 7.47 -10.08 6.70
CA LEU A 89 7.54 -9.41 5.39
C LEU A 89 8.98 -9.15 4.96
N LEU A 90 9.85 -8.77 5.88
CA LEU A 90 11.28 -8.60 5.59
C LEU A 90 11.96 -9.92 5.21
N GLU A 91 11.55 -11.04 5.77
CA GLU A 91 12.04 -12.37 5.35
C GLU A 91 11.60 -12.71 3.91
N HIS A 92 10.35 -12.37 3.53
CA HIS A 92 9.91 -12.46 2.14
C HIS A 92 10.77 -11.57 1.22
N ALA A 93 11.09 -10.35 1.66
CA ALA A 93 11.94 -9.44 0.90
C ALA A 93 13.37 -9.97 0.72
N ARG A 94 13.99 -10.60 1.75
CA ARG A 94 15.29 -11.26 1.65
C ARG A 94 15.26 -12.45 0.68
N THR A 95 14.25 -13.29 0.80
CA THR A 95 14.04 -14.44 -0.09
C THR A 95 13.88 -13.97 -1.54
N ARG A 96 13.13 -12.89 -1.75
CA ARG A 96 12.97 -12.27 -3.07
C ARG A 96 14.31 -11.73 -3.60
N ALA A 97 15.09 -11.04 -2.77
CA ALA A 97 16.40 -10.53 -3.14
C ALA A 97 17.37 -11.64 -3.56
N ALA A 98 17.37 -12.76 -2.82
CA ALA A 98 18.18 -13.94 -3.16
C ALA A 98 17.75 -14.55 -4.49
N ARG A 99 16.45 -14.73 -4.71
CA ARG A 99 15.89 -15.28 -5.95
C ARG A 99 16.21 -14.43 -7.18
N LEU A 100 16.25 -13.09 -7.01
CA LEU A 100 16.50 -12.13 -8.09
C LEU A 100 17.98 -11.73 -8.23
N GLY A 101 18.87 -12.23 -7.35
CA GLY A 101 20.33 -12.11 -7.49
C GLY A 101 20.90 -10.74 -7.09
N TYR A 102 20.30 -10.05 -6.12
CA TYR A 102 20.82 -8.75 -5.62
C TYR A 102 21.07 -8.72 -4.10
N SER A 103 21.20 -9.90 -3.44
CA SER A 103 21.42 -10.02 -2.00
C SER A 103 22.67 -9.32 -1.49
N ASP A 104 23.72 -9.24 -2.28
CA ASP A 104 25.01 -8.60 -1.93
C ASP A 104 24.92 -7.08 -1.72
N ARG A 105 23.89 -6.46 -2.28
CA ARG A 105 23.60 -5.02 -2.15
C ARG A 105 22.21 -4.74 -1.57
N PHE A 106 21.59 -5.75 -0.96
CA PHE A 106 20.31 -5.66 -0.27
C PHE A 106 20.48 -5.81 1.24
N GLY A 107 19.71 -5.05 2.01
CA GLY A 107 19.62 -5.16 3.45
C GLY A 107 18.19 -4.92 3.93
N THR A 108 17.95 -5.26 5.18
CA THR A 108 16.64 -5.01 5.82
C THR A 108 16.85 -4.23 7.11
N LEU A 109 15.84 -3.46 7.49
CA LEU A 109 15.77 -2.69 8.72
C LEU A 109 14.38 -2.93 9.35
N ALA A 110 14.36 -3.67 10.45
CA ALA A 110 13.15 -4.01 11.17
C ALA A 110 12.81 -2.92 12.19
N GLY A 111 11.55 -2.51 12.27
CA GLY A 111 11.04 -1.60 13.28
C GLY A 111 10.01 -0.62 12.77
N GLU A 112 9.36 0.04 13.71
CA GLU A 112 8.30 1.02 13.43
C GLU A 112 8.83 2.30 12.78
N LEU A 113 8.17 2.73 11.71
CA LEU A 113 8.46 3.99 11.04
C LEU A 113 7.83 5.18 11.81
N PRO A 114 8.48 6.34 11.81
CA PRO A 114 9.79 6.65 11.22
C PRO A 114 10.98 6.30 12.10
N GLY A 115 10.75 5.77 13.32
CA GLY A 115 11.75 5.53 14.35
C GLY A 115 12.90 4.66 13.88
N ALA A 116 12.60 3.55 13.21
CA ALA A 116 13.60 2.60 12.71
C ALA A 116 14.65 3.25 11.80
N LEU A 117 14.29 4.26 11.04
CA LEU A 117 15.25 4.92 10.14
C LEU A 117 16.43 5.62 10.87
N ARG A 118 16.34 5.82 12.20
CA ARG A 118 17.45 6.35 12.99
C ARG A 118 18.66 5.40 13.03
N GLU A 119 18.43 4.12 12.78
CA GLU A 119 19.46 3.08 12.77
C GLU A 119 20.22 3.00 11.43
N LEU A 120 19.80 3.77 10.41
CA LEU A 120 20.56 3.85 9.17
C LEU A 120 21.97 4.40 9.43
N GLU A 121 22.97 3.66 8.97
CA GLU A 121 24.38 4.04 9.12
C GLU A 121 24.73 5.31 8.33
N TYR A 122 24.13 5.44 7.15
CA TYR A 122 24.35 6.57 6.23
C TYR A 122 23.00 7.20 5.83
N PRO A 123 23.00 8.50 5.50
CA PRO A 123 21.81 9.15 4.96
C PRO A 123 21.47 8.59 3.56
N ALA A 124 20.20 8.53 3.24
CA ALA A 124 19.70 8.01 1.97
C ALA A 124 19.80 9.05 0.85
N ASP A 125 20.17 8.63 -0.34
CA ASP A 125 20.07 9.46 -1.56
C ASP A 125 18.65 9.45 -2.11
N LEU A 126 17.95 8.32 -1.93
CA LEU A 126 16.53 8.18 -2.22
C LEU A 126 15.83 7.47 -1.06
N LEU A 127 14.84 8.10 -0.49
CA LEU A 127 13.88 7.47 0.41
C LEU A 127 12.55 7.39 -0.31
N TRP A 128 12.02 6.19 -0.41
CA TRP A 128 10.71 5.90 -0.98
C TRP A 128 9.77 5.42 0.09
N ALA A 129 8.53 5.92 0.10
CA ALA A 129 7.46 5.43 0.95
C ALA A 129 6.20 5.24 0.11
N SER A 130 5.70 4.02 0.04
CA SER A 130 4.55 3.68 -0.79
C SER A 130 3.41 3.15 0.06
N ARG A 131 2.30 3.89 0.09
CA ARG A 131 1.08 3.48 0.81
C ARG A 131 1.37 3.12 2.28
N SER A 132 2.28 3.87 2.88
CA SER A 132 2.73 3.66 4.26
C SER A 132 2.60 4.91 5.13
N VAL A 133 2.68 6.12 4.54
CA VAL A 133 2.59 7.38 5.30
C VAL A 133 1.20 7.57 5.91
N HIS A 134 0.16 7.09 5.26
CA HIS A 134 -1.20 7.17 5.80
C HIS A 134 -1.44 6.25 7.01
N HIS A 135 -0.55 5.30 7.32
CA HIS A 135 -0.58 4.52 8.55
C HIS A 135 0.13 5.22 9.72
N LEU A 136 0.77 6.37 9.50
CA LEU A 136 1.46 7.13 10.54
C LEU A 136 0.53 8.21 11.09
N GLY A 137 0.31 8.23 12.41
CA GLY A 137 -0.65 9.12 13.07
C GLY A 137 -0.39 10.59 12.78
N ASP A 138 0.84 11.06 13.04
CA ASP A 138 1.32 12.41 12.67
C ASP A 138 2.14 12.32 11.37
N GLN A 139 1.47 12.51 10.23
CA GLN A 139 2.09 12.46 8.90
C GLN A 139 3.15 13.53 8.71
N ARG A 140 2.95 14.74 9.27
CA ARG A 140 3.90 15.85 9.17
C ARG A 140 5.19 15.54 9.94
N ALA A 141 5.07 15.06 11.17
CA ALA A 141 6.23 14.64 11.97
C ALA A 141 6.97 13.49 11.30
N ALA A 142 6.25 12.53 10.74
CA ALA A 142 6.85 11.41 10.02
C ALA A 142 7.63 11.87 8.78
N LEU A 143 7.07 12.74 7.95
CA LEU A 143 7.74 13.30 6.78
C LEU A 143 8.98 14.13 7.16
N THR A 144 8.92 14.85 8.28
CA THR A 144 10.07 15.57 8.84
C THR A 144 11.19 14.61 9.23
N ALA A 145 10.83 13.52 9.92
CA ALA A 145 11.80 12.49 10.30
C ALA A 145 12.41 11.78 9.07
N PHE A 146 11.63 11.56 8.01
CA PHE A 146 12.15 11.04 6.74
C PHE A 146 13.13 12.02 6.09
N ALA A 147 12.80 13.32 6.07
CA ALA A 147 13.66 14.37 5.52
C ALA A 147 15.01 14.46 6.24
N GLU A 148 15.05 14.25 7.56
CA GLU A 148 16.28 14.24 8.36
C GLU A 148 17.21 13.09 7.97
N ARG A 149 16.69 11.99 7.42
CA ARG A 149 17.47 10.81 7.00
C ARG A 149 17.95 10.85 5.56
N LEU A 150 17.61 11.89 4.81
CA LEU A 150 18.13 12.12 3.47
C LEU A 150 19.52 12.76 3.51
N ALA A 151 20.35 12.43 2.54
CA ALA A 151 21.57 13.18 2.25
C ALA A 151 21.22 14.63 1.78
N PRO A 152 22.11 15.62 1.93
CA PRO A 152 21.93 16.90 1.23
C PRO A 152 21.75 16.67 -0.27
N GLY A 153 20.69 17.22 -0.86
CA GLY A 153 20.29 16.94 -2.24
C GLY A 153 19.55 15.61 -2.45
N GLY A 154 19.41 14.79 -1.41
CA GLY A 154 18.67 13.54 -1.48
C GLY A 154 17.17 13.73 -1.70
N THR A 155 16.53 12.74 -2.27
CA THR A 155 15.12 12.76 -2.69
C THR A 155 14.23 11.95 -1.75
N LEU A 156 13.12 12.53 -1.30
CA LEU A 156 11.97 11.81 -0.76
C LEU A 156 10.92 11.67 -1.86
N ALA A 157 10.50 10.46 -2.14
CA ALA A 157 9.37 10.18 -3.01
C ALA A 157 8.31 9.38 -2.26
N ILE A 158 7.10 9.90 -2.18
CA ILE A 158 5.97 9.21 -1.56
C ILE A 158 4.94 8.84 -2.62
N LEU A 159 4.42 7.62 -2.55
CA LEU A 159 3.30 7.18 -3.35
C LEU A 159 2.07 7.14 -2.45
N GLU A 160 1.28 8.20 -2.53
CA GLU A 160 0.03 8.36 -1.78
C GLU A 160 -1.05 8.95 -2.68
N GLY A 161 -2.29 8.55 -2.46
CA GLY A 161 -3.41 8.97 -3.29
C GLY A 161 -3.44 8.31 -4.67
N GLY A 162 -4.25 8.88 -5.55
CA GLY A 162 -4.50 8.36 -6.89
C GLY A 162 -5.98 8.06 -7.11
N LEU A 163 -6.26 6.98 -7.85
CA LEU A 163 -7.63 6.50 -8.09
C LEU A 163 -7.77 5.07 -7.59
N ALA A 164 -8.81 4.82 -6.82
CA ALA A 164 -9.16 3.50 -6.33
C ALA A 164 -9.33 2.50 -7.50
N PRO A 165 -8.87 1.24 -7.34
CA PRO A 165 -8.95 0.25 -8.39
C PRO A 165 -10.38 -0.04 -8.82
N ARG A 166 -10.58 -0.19 -10.14
CA ARG A 166 -11.78 -0.74 -10.76
C ARG A 166 -11.45 -2.09 -11.38
N HIS A 167 -12.34 -3.05 -11.17
CA HIS A 167 -12.16 -4.43 -11.62
C HIS A 167 -13.28 -4.91 -12.52
N LEU A 168 -14.43 -4.23 -12.48
CA LEU A 168 -15.67 -4.63 -13.13
C LEU A 168 -16.35 -3.44 -13.80
N PRO A 169 -17.15 -3.67 -14.87
CA PRO A 169 -18.03 -2.66 -15.42
C PRO A 169 -18.99 -2.08 -14.38
N ARG A 170 -19.46 -0.85 -14.60
CA ARG A 170 -20.44 -0.21 -13.71
C ARG A 170 -21.72 -1.04 -13.54
N ASP A 171 -22.16 -1.67 -14.62
CA ASP A 171 -23.28 -2.59 -14.63
C ASP A 171 -22.77 -3.98 -15.00
N ILE A 172 -22.89 -4.91 -14.07
CA ILE A 172 -22.40 -6.29 -14.21
C ILE A 172 -23.49 -7.26 -14.68
N GLY A 173 -24.67 -6.74 -15.03
CA GLY A 173 -25.81 -7.52 -15.52
C GLY A 173 -26.64 -8.23 -14.44
N PHE A 174 -26.33 -8.01 -13.16
CA PHE A 174 -27.12 -8.41 -11.99
C PHE A 174 -26.75 -7.54 -10.78
N GLY A 175 -27.58 -7.61 -9.73
CA GLY A 175 -27.44 -6.67 -8.63
C GLY A 175 -27.74 -5.23 -9.06
N ARG A 176 -27.44 -4.28 -8.18
CA ARG A 176 -27.62 -2.85 -8.44
C ARG A 176 -26.38 -2.29 -9.15
N PRO A 177 -26.51 -1.61 -10.31
CA PRO A 177 -25.38 -0.99 -10.99
C PRO A 177 -24.57 -0.07 -10.06
N GLY A 178 -23.24 0.01 -10.26
CA GLY A 178 -22.35 0.86 -9.48
C GLY A 178 -21.89 0.24 -8.14
N LEU A 179 -21.87 -1.09 -8.04
CA LEU A 179 -21.40 -1.82 -6.85
C LEU A 179 -20.05 -1.30 -6.32
N GLN A 180 -19.02 -1.19 -7.19
CA GLN A 180 -17.69 -0.76 -6.73
C GLN A 180 -17.67 0.67 -6.18
N ALA A 181 -18.48 1.57 -6.70
CA ALA A 181 -18.55 2.93 -6.15
C ALA A 181 -19.15 2.96 -4.73
N ARG A 182 -20.08 2.04 -4.42
CA ARG A 182 -20.62 1.93 -3.05
C ARG A 182 -19.64 1.22 -2.10
N ILE A 183 -18.89 0.25 -2.61
CA ILE A 183 -17.77 -0.36 -1.88
C ILE A 183 -16.74 0.71 -1.51
N ASP A 184 -16.36 1.57 -2.46
CA ASP A 184 -15.41 2.65 -2.19
C ASP A 184 -15.89 3.57 -1.06
N ALA A 185 -17.16 3.96 -1.06
CA ALA A 185 -17.70 4.80 0.02
C ALA A 185 -17.57 4.13 1.40
N VAL A 186 -17.82 2.82 1.48
CA VAL A 186 -17.64 2.06 2.72
C VAL A 186 -16.15 1.97 3.12
N GLN A 187 -15.27 1.82 2.13
CA GLN A 187 -13.82 1.79 2.36
C GLN A 187 -13.31 3.14 2.87
N GLU A 188 -13.76 4.26 2.29
CA GLU A 188 -13.41 5.62 2.73
C GLU A 188 -13.86 5.88 4.17
N ASP A 189 -15.09 5.49 4.54
CA ASP A 189 -15.58 5.61 5.92
C ASP A 189 -14.73 4.77 6.91
N ARG A 190 -14.30 3.58 6.50
CA ARG A 190 -13.39 2.75 7.31
C ARG A 190 -12.00 3.40 7.40
N PHE A 191 -11.47 3.89 6.29
CA PHE A 191 -10.17 4.55 6.23
C PHE A 191 -10.16 5.78 7.16
N ALA A 192 -11.20 6.61 7.12
CA ALA A 192 -11.32 7.76 7.99
C ALA A 192 -11.33 7.37 9.48
N ARG A 193 -12.05 6.28 9.85
CA ARG A 193 -12.02 5.76 11.22
C ARG A 193 -10.64 5.24 11.61
N MET A 194 -10.03 4.41 10.77
CA MET A 194 -8.67 3.90 11.01
C MET A 194 -7.70 5.06 11.26
N ARG A 195 -7.71 6.08 10.40
CA ARG A 195 -6.86 7.28 10.59
C ARG A 195 -7.08 7.97 11.93
N ALA A 196 -8.34 8.10 12.37
CA ALA A 196 -8.68 8.76 13.63
C ALA A 196 -8.27 7.94 14.86
N GLU A 197 -8.12 6.63 14.72
CA GLU A 197 -7.79 5.69 15.79
C GLU A 197 -6.28 5.40 15.90
N LEU A 198 -5.47 5.88 14.95
CA LEU A 198 -4.02 5.70 15.01
C LEU A 198 -3.41 6.37 16.26
N PRO A 199 -2.37 5.78 16.86
CA PRO A 199 -1.58 6.45 17.89
C PRO A 199 -1.06 7.81 17.39
N ASP A 200 -1.16 8.83 18.24
CA ASP A 200 -0.72 10.20 17.94
C ASP A 200 -1.38 10.81 16.68
N ALA A 201 -2.62 10.39 16.38
CA ALA A 201 -3.33 10.86 15.20
C ALA A 201 -3.52 12.38 15.19
N VAL A 202 -3.00 13.02 14.15
CA VAL A 202 -3.18 14.44 13.86
C VAL A 202 -4.03 14.56 12.61
N ALA A 203 -5.10 15.36 12.68
CA ALA A 203 -5.92 15.68 11.51
C ALA A 203 -5.13 16.61 10.57
N GLU A 204 -4.75 16.08 9.42
CA GLU A 204 -4.07 16.83 8.37
C GLU A 204 -4.87 16.80 7.07
N THR A 205 -4.80 17.87 6.32
CA THR A 205 -5.25 17.85 4.92
C THR A 205 -4.18 17.14 4.10
N GLU A 206 -4.58 16.16 3.29
CA GLU A 206 -3.65 15.40 2.44
C GLU A 206 -3.18 16.20 1.22
N ASP A 207 -2.75 17.45 1.46
CA ASP A 207 -1.97 18.23 0.50
C ASP A 207 -0.50 17.83 0.61
N TRP A 208 -0.17 16.71 -0.04
CA TRP A 208 1.17 16.13 0.03
C TRP A 208 2.29 17.09 -0.36
N PRO A 209 2.16 17.94 -1.43
CA PRO A 209 3.12 18.99 -1.71
C PRO A 209 3.33 19.97 -0.53
N ALA A 210 2.25 20.40 0.13
CA ALA A 210 2.35 21.29 1.28
C ALA A 210 2.96 20.60 2.50
N LEU A 211 2.61 19.33 2.77
CA LEU A 211 3.20 18.53 3.86
C LEU A 211 4.71 18.32 3.66
N LEU A 212 5.15 17.98 2.44
CA LEU A 212 6.56 17.85 2.09
C LEU A 212 7.32 19.18 2.27
N ALA A 213 6.71 20.29 1.87
CA ALA A 213 7.30 21.61 2.07
C ALA A 213 7.39 21.98 3.56
N ALA A 214 6.38 21.64 4.36
CA ALA A 214 6.39 21.83 5.81
C ALA A 214 7.45 20.98 6.52
N ALA A 215 7.82 19.82 5.96
CA ALA A 215 8.94 18.99 6.41
C ALA A 215 10.32 19.53 5.99
N GLY A 216 10.41 20.74 5.42
CA GLY A 216 11.65 21.38 5.01
C GLY A 216 12.20 20.90 3.66
N LEU A 217 11.40 20.18 2.89
CA LEU A 217 11.78 19.70 1.55
C LEU A 217 11.29 20.65 0.46
N LYS A 218 12.01 20.69 -0.65
CA LYS A 218 11.58 21.38 -1.85
C LYS A 218 10.80 20.42 -2.73
N HIS A 219 9.48 20.59 -2.83
CA HIS A 219 8.67 19.82 -3.77
C HIS A 219 9.13 20.07 -5.20
N THR A 220 9.36 19.00 -5.97
CA THR A 220 9.93 19.04 -7.32
C THR A 220 9.04 18.40 -8.38
N GLY A 221 7.94 17.77 -7.97
CA GLY A 221 6.96 17.27 -8.92
C GLY A 221 5.98 16.27 -8.33
N THR A 222 4.81 16.25 -8.93
CA THR A 222 3.76 15.27 -8.69
C THR A 222 3.36 14.63 -10.01
N ARG A 223 3.22 13.31 -10.06
CA ARG A 223 2.78 12.60 -11.25
C ARG A 223 1.96 11.36 -10.91
N SER A 224 0.85 11.18 -11.63
CA SER A 224 0.04 9.96 -11.55
C SER A 224 0.40 8.99 -12.66
N PHE A 225 0.40 7.70 -12.32
CA PHE A 225 0.74 6.59 -13.22
C PHE A 225 -0.45 5.65 -13.29
N LEU A 226 -1.04 5.54 -14.47
CA LEU A 226 -2.19 4.71 -14.72
C LEU A 226 -1.77 3.23 -14.74
N LEU A 227 -2.43 2.38 -13.97
CA LEU A 227 -2.42 0.93 -14.15
C LEU A 227 -3.62 0.59 -15.01
N ASP A 228 -3.39 0.09 -16.20
CA ASP A 228 -4.43 -0.30 -17.16
C ASP A 228 -4.14 -1.72 -17.67
N LEU A 229 -4.90 -2.68 -17.15
CA LEU A 229 -4.85 -4.08 -17.53
C LEU A 229 -6.23 -4.44 -18.10
N PRO A 230 -6.39 -4.32 -19.43
CA PRO A 230 -7.70 -4.50 -20.06
C PRO A 230 -8.17 -5.96 -20.04
N ALA A 231 -9.47 -6.15 -20.16
CA ALA A 231 -10.07 -7.46 -20.36
C ALA A 231 -9.73 -8.04 -21.74
N PRO A 232 -9.56 -9.38 -21.87
CA PRO A 232 -9.53 -10.35 -20.79
C PRO A 232 -8.19 -10.33 -20.04
N VAL A 233 -8.23 -10.38 -18.72
CA VAL A 233 -7.01 -10.40 -17.91
C VAL A 233 -6.39 -11.81 -17.83
N PRO A 234 -5.05 -11.92 -17.65
CA PRO A 234 -4.39 -13.19 -17.34
C PRO A 234 -4.89 -13.81 -16.02
N ASP A 235 -4.77 -15.13 -15.88
CA ASP A 235 -5.26 -15.87 -14.70
C ASP A 235 -4.71 -15.32 -13.39
N ARG A 236 -3.45 -14.92 -13.35
CA ARG A 236 -2.83 -14.32 -12.16
C ARG A 236 -3.50 -12.99 -11.75
N VAL A 237 -3.83 -12.14 -12.72
CA VAL A 237 -4.53 -10.87 -12.46
C VAL A 237 -5.96 -11.16 -12.03
N ARG A 238 -6.62 -12.15 -12.62
CA ARG A 238 -7.94 -12.62 -12.20
C ARG A 238 -7.93 -13.11 -10.75
N ALA A 239 -6.94 -13.94 -10.38
CA ALA A 239 -6.78 -14.41 -9.01
C ALA A 239 -6.61 -13.27 -8.01
N HIS A 240 -5.83 -12.23 -8.39
CA HIS A 240 -5.71 -11.00 -7.60
C HIS A 240 -7.07 -10.30 -7.42
N VAL A 241 -7.85 -10.14 -8.48
CA VAL A 241 -9.20 -9.51 -8.40
C VAL A 241 -10.12 -10.32 -7.49
N VAL A 242 -10.10 -11.65 -7.58
CA VAL A 242 -10.86 -12.54 -6.68
C VAL A 242 -10.44 -12.29 -5.23
N ALA A 243 -9.14 -12.27 -4.95
CA ALA A 243 -8.62 -12.05 -3.59
C ALA A 243 -9.02 -10.67 -3.03
N VAL A 244 -8.92 -9.61 -3.84
CA VAL A 244 -9.34 -8.26 -3.46
C VAL A 244 -10.83 -8.20 -3.14
N LEU A 245 -11.69 -8.76 -3.98
CA LEU A 245 -13.14 -8.75 -3.77
C LEU A 245 -13.55 -9.63 -2.58
N THR A 246 -12.87 -10.78 -2.36
CA THR A 246 -13.07 -11.63 -1.19
C THR A 246 -12.73 -10.87 0.09
N ARG A 247 -11.55 -10.26 0.15
CA ARG A 247 -11.15 -9.44 1.29
C ARG A 247 -12.12 -8.28 1.54
N THR A 248 -12.56 -7.61 0.46
CA THR A 248 -13.53 -6.53 0.55
C THR A 248 -14.84 -7.00 1.19
N ARG A 249 -15.38 -8.13 0.72
CA ARG A 249 -16.59 -8.75 1.30
C ARG A 249 -16.40 -9.04 2.79
N ASP A 250 -15.29 -9.67 3.14
CA ASP A 250 -15.05 -10.14 4.52
C ASP A 250 -14.84 -8.98 5.50
N ILE A 251 -14.05 -7.97 5.10
CA ILE A 251 -13.77 -6.80 5.95
C ILE A 251 -15.00 -5.88 6.10
N HIS A 252 -15.84 -5.77 5.06
CA HIS A 252 -16.94 -4.82 5.04
C HIS A 252 -18.33 -5.48 5.16
N ALA A 253 -18.38 -6.74 5.59
CA ALA A 253 -19.62 -7.52 5.68
C ALA A 253 -20.75 -6.80 6.44
N ASP A 254 -20.43 -6.12 7.53
CA ASP A 254 -21.39 -5.41 8.38
C ASP A 254 -21.77 -4.01 7.85
N ALA A 255 -20.92 -3.40 7.03
CA ALA A 255 -21.11 -2.05 6.51
C ALA A 255 -21.80 -2.03 5.13
N LEU A 256 -21.74 -3.13 4.38
CA LEU A 256 -22.41 -3.28 3.09
C LEU A 256 -23.92 -3.53 3.26
N ASP A 257 -24.73 -2.94 2.40
CA ASP A 257 -26.15 -3.30 2.36
C ASP A 257 -26.36 -4.78 1.92
N ALA A 258 -27.48 -5.36 2.32
CA ALA A 258 -27.76 -6.78 2.09
C ALA A 258 -27.76 -7.15 0.58
N GLY A 259 -28.17 -6.23 -0.30
CA GLY A 259 -28.19 -6.43 -1.76
C GLY A 259 -26.78 -6.43 -2.34
N ASP A 260 -25.92 -5.55 -1.90
CA ASP A 260 -24.52 -5.48 -2.35
C ASP A 260 -23.70 -6.66 -1.83
N ARG A 261 -23.95 -7.09 -0.58
CA ARG A 261 -23.37 -8.32 -0.02
C ARG A 261 -23.76 -9.55 -0.82
N ALA A 262 -25.05 -9.75 -1.07
CA ALA A 262 -25.54 -10.86 -1.89
C ALA A 262 -24.97 -10.81 -3.32
N THR A 263 -24.74 -9.62 -3.87
CA THR A 263 -24.10 -9.44 -5.18
C THR A 263 -22.63 -9.86 -5.14
N LEU A 264 -21.87 -9.51 -4.08
CA LEU A 264 -20.50 -9.94 -3.89
C LEU A 264 -20.39 -11.45 -3.67
N ASP A 265 -21.27 -12.04 -2.85
CA ASP A 265 -21.31 -13.49 -2.63
C ASP A 265 -21.48 -14.23 -3.95
N ARG A 266 -22.38 -13.76 -4.79
CA ARG A 266 -22.60 -14.33 -6.12
C ARG A 266 -21.42 -14.13 -7.07
N LEU A 267 -20.78 -12.95 -7.03
CA LEU A 267 -19.57 -12.66 -7.83
C LEU A 267 -18.41 -13.59 -7.46
N LEU A 268 -18.35 -14.01 -6.21
CA LEU A 268 -17.26 -14.83 -5.65
C LEU A 268 -17.56 -16.33 -5.64
N ASP A 269 -18.80 -16.74 -5.95
CA ASP A 269 -19.16 -18.16 -6.05
C ASP A 269 -18.58 -18.76 -7.34
N PRO A 270 -17.62 -19.68 -7.27
CA PRO A 270 -17.02 -20.30 -8.47
C PRO A 270 -18.01 -21.18 -9.24
N ALA A 271 -19.17 -21.54 -8.66
CA ALA A 271 -20.22 -22.29 -9.34
C ALA A 271 -21.19 -21.40 -10.12
N ASP A 272 -21.21 -20.08 -9.89
CA ASP A 272 -22.07 -19.15 -10.65
C ASP A 272 -21.38 -18.77 -11.97
N GLU A 273 -22.05 -18.95 -13.10
CA GLU A 273 -21.55 -18.59 -14.44
C GLU A 273 -21.20 -17.09 -14.58
N ARG A 274 -21.78 -16.23 -13.72
CA ARG A 274 -21.52 -14.78 -13.72
C ARG A 274 -20.45 -14.37 -12.71
N SER A 275 -19.80 -15.36 -12.09
CA SER A 275 -18.72 -15.14 -11.14
C SER A 275 -17.49 -14.47 -11.79
N VAL A 276 -16.75 -13.72 -10.99
CA VAL A 276 -15.46 -13.13 -11.38
C VAL A 276 -14.46 -14.19 -11.86
N HIS A 277 -14.63 -15.46 -11.47
CA HIS A 277 -13.82 -16.59 -11.93
C HIS A 277 -13.99 -16.86 -13.45
N HIS A 278 -15.15 -16.55 -14.01
CA HIS A 278 -15.53 -16.91 -15.39
C HIS A 278 -15.79 -15.73 -16.29
N ARG A 279 -16.10 -14.55 -15.73
CA ARG A 279 -16.44 -13.34 -16.50
C ARG A 279 -15.32 -12.94 -17.46
N PRO A 280 -15.63 -12.64 -18.74
CA PRO A 280 -14.63 -12.18 -19.71
C PRO A 280 -14.27 -10.70 -19.56
N ASP A 281 -15.06 -9.91 -18.82
CA ASP A 281 -15.02 -8.46 -18.71
C ASP A 281 -14.33 -7.96 -17.44
N VAL A 282 -13.57 -8.82 -16.76
CA VAL A 282 -12.70 -8.44 -15.63
C VAL A 282 -11.49 -7.68 -16.15
N PHE A 283 -11.17 -6.56 -15.52
CA PHE A 283 -10.01 -5.72 -15.83
C PHE A 283 -9.39 -5.16 -14.52
N VAL A 284 -8.26 -4.49 -14.60
CA VAL A 284 -7.73 -3.67 -13.50
C VAL A 284 -7.42 -2.29 -14.05
N LEU A 285 -8.07 -1.28 -13.50
CA LEU A 285 -7.84 0.12 -13.83
C LEU A 285 -7.67 0.92 -12.54
N ALA A 286 -6.48 1.48 -12.32
CA ALA A 286 -6.16 2.28 -11.15
C ALA A 286 -5.19 3.40 -11.51
N ALA A 287 -4.96 4.34 -10.62
CA ALA A 287 -3.87 5.29 -10.75
C ALA A 287 -3.13 5.44 -9.41
N HIS A 288 -1.81 5.49 -9.48
CA HIS A 288 -0.94 5.73 -8.35
C HIS A 288 -0.28 7.10 -8.50
N THR A 289 -0.36 7.94 -7.47
CA THR A 289 0.23 9.28 -7.51
C THR A 289 1.51 9.31 -6.70
N VAL A 290 2.59 9.76 -7.32
CA VAL A 290 3.89 9.95 -6.68
C VAL A 290 4.18 11.43 -6.53
N HIS A 291 4.52 11.83 -5.31
CA HIS A 291 4.98 13.18 -4.96
C HIS A 291 6.47 13.11 -4.64
N ARG A 292 7.26 13.95 -5.27
CA ARG A 292 8.71 14.01 -5.14
C ARG A 292 9.17 15.35 -4.57
N ALA A 293 10.04 15.28 -3.58
CA ALA A 293 10.66 16.45 -2.99
C ALA A 293 12.15 16.20 -2.71
N VAL A 294 12.96 17.24 -2.67
CA VAL A 294 14.41 17.18 -2.48
C VAL A 294 14.79 17.91 -1.20
N ARG A 295 15.70 17.33 -0.43
CA ARG A 295 16.33 18.00 0.71
C ARG A 295 17.26 19.10 0.17
N PRO A 296 17.10 20.38 0.58
CA PRO A 296 18.05 21.42 0.22
C PRO A 296 19.48 21.07 0.63
N VAL A 297 20.47 21.57 -0.13
CA VAL A 297 21.91 21.43 0.16
C VAL A 297 22.33 22.39 1.25
#